data_fb0906394983dc6d3f07b3a48e624848
#
_entry.id   fb0906394983dc6d3f07b3a48e624848
#
_cell.length_a   1.000
_cell.length_b   1.000
_cell.length_c   1.000
_cell.angle_alpha   90.00
_cell.angle_beta   90.00
_cell.angle_gamma   90.00
#
_symmetry.space_group_name_H-M   'P 1'
#
loop_
_entity.id
_entity.type
_entity.pdbx_description
1 polymer ?
#
loop_
_entity_poly.entity_id
_entity_poly.type
_entity_poly.pdbx_seq_one_letter_code
_entity_poly.pdbx_strand_id
1 'polypeptide(L)'
;MEDGNREDMLSNLPDHILLTILDRLNVRDAARTCVLSRRWQQLPAMLSQIKIDVLDFLPEGTTACYQREIVRINGAAVEATKSIMSRRDPSRNTIHLLSMKFFLRDNDTISIGHAVGQIMATHKVEIAQFAILTEAHYSRRGDDDLVYYGRNFMLFFEACPGAFGGLTCLKLQDLRFGKSDICNVLLTCKQLKHLRMFNCDSGVWATLQVEHLQLSELEIVNCSFRKVVLISLPKLTQMAFHGWIAFQDPLSVGDVPLLETVDLTNVCLSSHKMVKLSEFLGGTSVRNLRLGFESEKVSRHRCFASYGVTSFSTYIITCLFDADLGATRTSDETAGIRVLPANFCAYG
;
A
#
# COMPACT_ATOMS: atom_id res chain seq x y z
N MET A 1 33.91 -32.31 36.95
CA MET A 1 33.36 -31.91 35.67
C MET A 1 31.85 -31.91 35.84
N GLU A 2 31.31 -30.75 36.21
CA GLU A 2 29.86 -30.59 36.30
C GLU A 2 29.35 -30.34 34.89
N ASP A 3 28.73 -31.36 34.29
CA ASP A 3 27.94 -31.26 33.08
C ASP A 3 26.67 -30.49 33.46
N GLY A 4 26.76 -29.18 33.38
CA GLY A 4 25.61 -28.30 33.62
C GLY A 4 24.51 -28.64 32.62
N ASN A 5 23.51 -29.34 33.11
CA ASN A 5 22.23 -29.56 32.46
C ASN A 5 21.66 -28.16 32.12
N ARG A 6 22.00 -27.64 30.93
CA ARG A 6 21.35 -26.45 30.38
C ARG A 6 19.91 -26.87 30.05
N GLU A 7 19.02 -26.71 31.04
CA GLU A 7 17.62 -26.87 30.83
C GLU A 7 17.22 -26.09 29.57
N ASP A 8 16.57 -26.77 28.62
CA ASP A 8 16.03 -26.13 27.43
C ASP A 8 14.86 -25.22 27.83
N MET A 9 15.23 -24.00 28.25
CA MET A 9 14.27 -22.99 28.72
C MET A 9 13.20 -22.66 27.71
N LEU A 10 13.50 -22.78 26.39
CA LEU A 10 12.52 -22.50 25.32
C LEU A 10 11.43 -23.58 25.24
N SER A 11 11.81 -24.85 25.41
CA SER A 11 10.83 -25.96 25.40
C SER A 11 9.87 -25.93 26.58
N ASN A 12 10.22 -25.24 27.67
CA ASN A 12 9.38 -25.11 28.86
C ASN A 12 8.38 -23.93 28.78
N LEU A 13 8.52 -23.05 27.80
CA LEU A 13 7.59 -21.90 27.63
C LEU A 13 6.19 -22.37 27.19
N PRO A 14 5.13 -21.73 27.69
CA PRO A 14 3.76 -21.96 27.20
C PRO A 14 3.59 -21.58 25.73
N ASP A 15 2.66 -22.24 25.00
CA ASP A 15 2.45 -22.01 23.57
C ASP A 15 2.15 -20.56 23.21
N HIS A 16 1.39 -19.84 24.04
CA HIS A 16 1.08 -18.44 23.77
C HIS A 16 2.32 -17.53 23.78
N ILE A 17 3.34 -17.84 24.61
CA ILE A 17 4.61 -17.12 24.62
C ILE A 17 5.41 -17.47 23.35
N LEU A 18 5.46 -18.75 22.97
CA LEU A 18 6.13 -19.20 21.76
C LEU A 18 5.49 -18.58 20.50
N LEU A 19 4.16 -18.49 20.44
CA LEU A 19 3.44 -17.83 19.36
C LEU A 19 3.77 -16.33 19.32
N THR A 20 3.85 -15.66 20.47
CA THR A 20 4.25 -14.24 20.53
C THR A 20 5.68 -14.02 20.00
N ILE A 21 6.57 -14.97 20.24
CA ILE A 21 7.94 -14.94 19.69
C ILE A 21 7.88 -15.13 18.16
N LEU A 22 7.14 -16.14 17.70
CA LEU A 22 7.01 -16.44 16.27
C LEU A 22 6.34 -15.31 15.46
N ASP A 23 5.35 -14.62 16.03
CA ASP A 23 4.69 -13.47 15.40
C ASP A 23 5.66 -12.29 15.12
N ARG A 24 6.83 -12.27 15.78
CA ARG A 24 7.88 -11.26 15.55
C ARG A 24 8.92 -11.69 14.51
N LEU A 25 8.93 -12.95 14.12
CA LEU A 25 9.81 -13.48 13.09
C LEU A 25 9.18 -13.31 11.71
N ASN A 26 10.02 -13.20 10.68
CA ASN A 26 9.55 -13.39 9.32
C ASN A 26 9.13 -14.86 9.08
N VAL A 27 8.37 -15.12 8.04
CA VAL A 27 7.82 -16.46 7.75
C VAL A 27 8.91 -17.52 7.55
N ARG A 28 10.04 -17.12 6.95
CA ARG A 28 11.19 -18.03 6.71
C ARG A 28 11.82 -18.49 8.02
N ASP A 29 12.04 -17.56 8.95
CA ASP A 29 12.66 -17.89 10.23
C ASP A 29 11.67 -18.61 11.15
N ALA A 30 10.40 -18.23 11.15
CA ALA A 30 9.35 -18.98 11.82
C ALA A 30 9.27 -20.44 11.31
N ALA A 31 9.36 -20.66 9.98
CA ALA A 31 9.41 -22.00 9.43
C ALA A 31 10.67 -22.78 9.83
N ARG A 32 11.82 -22.13 9.96
CA ARG A 32 13.07 -22.76 10.41
C ARG A 32 12.99 -23.27 11.85
N THR A 33 12.18 -22.67 12.72
CA THR A 33 12.00 -23.15 14.09
C THR A 33 11.35 -24.54 14.13
N CYS A 34 10.70 -24.98 13.05
CA CYS A 34 10.09 -26.32 12.97
C CYS A 34 11.08 -27.48 13.17
N VAL A 35 12.40 -27.24 12.98
CA VAL A 35 13.44 -28.25 13.20
C VAL A 35 13.75 -28.49 14.68
N LEU A 36 13.35 -27.57 15.57
CA LEU A 36 13.67 -27.63 16.99
C LEU A 36 12.97 -28.78 17.72
N SER A 37 11.67 -29.00 17.43
CA SER A 37 10.93 -30.13 17.99
C SER A 37 9.59 -30.34 17.28
N ARG A 38 8.90 -31.48 17.58
CA ARG A 38 7.54 -31.74 17.10
C ARG A 38 6.54 -30.67 17.52
N ARG A 39 6.71 -30.08 18.69
CA ARG A 39 5.88 -28.98 19.19
C ARG A 39 6.05 -27.74 18.31
N TRP A 40 7.28 -27.35 17.99
CA TRP A 40 7.58 -26.22 17.13
C TRP A 40 7.06 -26.39 15.68
N GLN A 41 6.92 -27.64 15.21
CA GLN A 41 6.34 -27.90 13.87
C GLN A 41 4.87 -27.50 13.74
N GLN A 42 4.15 -27.45 14.86
CA GLN A 42 2.70 -27.14 14.87
C GLN A 42 2.44 -25.63 15.05
N LEU A 43 3.33 -24.92 15.70
CA LEU A 43 3.13 -23.52 16.08
C LEU A 43 2.91 -22.57 14.90
N PRO A 44 3.64 -22.64 13.76
CA PRO A 44 3.41 -21.74 12.63
C PRO A 44 2.00 -21.84 12.05
N ALA A 45 1.34 -23.01 12.14
CA ALA A 45 -0.04 -23.19 11.74
C ALA A 45 -1.06 -22.50 12.68
N MET A 46 -0.64 -22.11 13.87
CA MET A 46 -1.45 -21.43 14.90
C MET A 46 -1.26 -19.91 14.92
N LEU A 47 -0.34 -19.37 14.12
CA LEU A 47 -0.08 -17.92 14.07
C LEU A 47 -1.35 -17.15 13.71
N SER A 48 -1.63 -16.08 14.44
CA SER A 48 -2.74 -15.18 14.16
C SER A 48 -2.41 -14.16 13.06
N GLN A 49 -1.12 -13.92 12.82
CA GLN A 49 -0.61 -13.04 11.78
C GLN A 49 0.25 -13.83 10.81
N ILE A 50 -0.14 -13.86 9.55
CA ILE A 50 0.60 -14.51 8.47
C ILE A 50 1.11 -13.42 7.56
N LYS A 51 2.42 -13.16 7.62
CA LYS A 51 3.11 -12.16 6.80
C LYS A 51 4.11 -12.87 5.91
N ILE A 52 3.83 -12.93 4.62
CA ILE A 52 4.74 -13.52 3.63
C ILE A 52 5.25 -12.39 2.75
N ASP A 53 6.51 -12.00 2.97
CA ASP A 53 7.24 -11.07 2.11
C ASP A 53 8.25 -11.88 1.27
N VAL A 54 8.16 -11.81 -0.04
CA VAL A 54 9.11 -12.53 -0.92
C VAL A 54 10.55 -12.11 -0.67
N LEU A 55 10.78 -10.88 -0.20
CA LEU A 55 12.11 -10.37 0.07
C LEU A 55 12.77 -11.08 1.26
N ASP A 56 12.01 -11.68 2.17
CA ASP A 56 12.54 -12.51 3.27
C ASP A 56 13.26 -13.76 2.79
N PHE A 57 13.01 -14.18 1.54
CA PHE A 57 13.65 -15.35 0.94
C PHE A 57 14.93 -15.01 0.16
N LEU A 58 15.32 -13.73 0.13
CA LEU A 58 16.61 -13.32 -0.44
C LEU A 58 17.78 -13.82 0.44
N PRO A 59 18.93 -14.14 -0.16
CA PRO A 59 20.16 -14.35 0.59
C PRO A 59 20.57 -13.08 1.36
N GLU A 60 21.15 -13.26 2.54
CA GLU A 60 21.67 -12.15 3.32
C GLU A 60 22.72 -11.35 2.51
N GLY A 61 22.64 -10.03 2.59
CA GLY A 61 23.55 -9.12 1.86
C GLY A 61 23.23 -8.91 0.39
N THR A 62 22.16 -9.50 -0.15
CA THR A 62 21.75 -9.30 -1.53
C THR A 62 20.98 -7.98 -1.66
N THR A 63 21.56 -7.00 -2.37
CA THR A 63 20.94 -5.69 -2.63
C THR A 63 20.21 -5.60 -3.98
N ALA A 64 20.45 -6.55 -4.88
CA ALA A 64 19.85 -6.58 -6.22
C ALA A 64 19.15 -7.91 -6.49
N CYS A 65 17.89 -7.85 -6.91
CA CYS A 65 17.14 -9.02 -7.35
C CYS A 65 17.36 -9.24 -8.85
N TYR A 66 18.09 -10.28 -9.22
CA TYR A 66 18.16 -10.73 -10.60
C TYR A 66 16.93 -11.60 -10.92
N GLN A 67 16.56 -11.66 -12.19
CA GLN A 67 15.36 -12.40 -12.65
C GLN A 67 15.30 -13.86 -12.14
N ARG A 68 16.43 -14.57 -12.08
CA ARG A 68 16.50 -15.94 -11.54
C ARG A 68 16.16 -16.01 -10.05
N GLU A 69 16.56 -15.00 -9.29
CA GLU A 69 16.28 -14.94 -7.86
C GLU A 69 14.82 -14.62 -7.62
N ILE A 70 14.23 -13.73 -8.41
CA ILE A 70 12.79 -13.42 -8.34
C ILE A 70 11.95 -14.68 -8.53
N VAL A 71 12.26 -15.50 -9.55
CA VAL A 71 11.59 -16.81 -9.75
C VAL A 71 11.69 -17.68 -8.50
N ARG A 72 12.89 -17.81 -7.96
CA ARG A 72 13.14 -18.66 -6.79
C ARG A 72 12.41 -18.18 -5.54
N ILE A 73 12.47 -16.88 -5.24
CA ILE A 73 11.83 -16.33 -4.04
C ILE A 73 10.32 -16.32 -4.15
N ASN A 74 9.74 -16.05 -5.33
CA ASN A 74 8.31 -16.17 -5.56
C ASN A 74 7.84 -17.64 -5.38
N GLY A 75 8.55 -18.60 -5.97
CA GLY A 75 8.26 -20.02 -5.77
C GLY A 75 8.33 -20.41 -4.29
N ALA A 76 9.33 -19.92 -3.55
CA ALA A 76 9.44 -20.15 -2.11
C ALA A 76 8.25 -19.55 -1.32
N ALA A 77 7.77 -18.36 -1.70
CA ALA A 77 6.59 -17.73 -1.10
C ALA A 77 5.32 -18.55 -1.36
N VAL A 78 5.14 -19.08 -2.59
CA VAL A 78 4.03 -19.99 -2.94
C VAL A 78 4.05 -21.23 -2.05
N GLU A 79 5.19 -21.91 -1.94
CA GLU A 79 5.33 -23.12 -1.13
C GLU A 79 5.15 -22.84 0.37
N ALA A 80 5.68 -21.75 0.88
CA ALA A 80 5.46 -21.32 2.27
C ALA A 80 3.96 -21.10 2.54
N THR A 81 3.26 -20.42 1.63
CA THR A 81 1.81 -20.19 1.72
C THR A 81 1.06 -21.51 1.82
N LYS A 82 1.29 -22.42 0.87
CA LYS A 82 0.66 -23.74 0.84
C LYS A 82 0.96 -24.56 2.11
N SER A 83 2.23 -24.57 2.55
CA SER A 83 2.66 -25.33 3.73
C SER A 83 2.00 -24.85 5.03
N ILE A 84 1.90 -23.53 5.22
CA ILE A 84 1.23 -22.97 6.40
C ILE A 84 -0.26 -23.32 6.39
N MET A 85 -0.89 -23.20 5.23
CA MET A 85 -2.34 -23.40 5.10
C MET A 85 -2.77 -24.85 5.22
N SER A 86 -2.01 -25.79 4.64
CA SER A 86 -2.34 -27.22 4.70
C SER A 86 -2.34 -27.81 6.11
N ARG A 87 -1.66 -27.15 7.07
CA ARG A 87 -1.57 -27.61 8.47
C ARG A 87 -2.54 -26.90 9.40
N ARG A 88 -3.27 -25.92 8.89
CA ARG A 88 -4.14 -25.08 9.71
C ARG A 88 -5.52 -25.69 9.88
N ASP A 89 -6.03 -25.66 11.11
CA ASP A 89 -7.39 -26.07 11.42
C ASP A 89 -8.34 -24.87 11.23
N PRO A 90 -9.27 -24.91 10.25
CA PRO A 90 -10.17 -23.80 9.96
C PRO A 90 -11.09 -23.43 11.15
N SER A 91 -11.40 -24.40 12.01
CA SER A 91 -12.37 -24.22 13.09
C SER A 91 -11.80 -23.54 14.34
N ARG A 92 -10.48 -23.46 14.48
CA ARG A 92 -9.84 -23.08 15.74
C ARG A 92 -9.22 -21.69 15.78
N ASN A 93 -8.83 -21.13 14.65
CA ASN A 93 -7.97 -19.94 14.63
C ASN A 93 -8.44 -18.88 13.62
N THR A 94 -8.88 -17.73 14.13
CA THR A 94 -9.06 -16.53 13.32
C THR A 94 -7.70 -16.01 12.84
N ILE A 95 -7.61 -15.61 11.59
CA ILE A 95 -6.45 -14.92 11.03
C ILE A 95 -6.70 -13.41 11.16
N HIS A 96 -6.00 -12.77 12.09
CA HIS A 96 -6.12 -11.32 12.26
C HIS A 96 -5.48 -10.56 11.10
N LEU A 97 -4.36 -11.06 10.57
CA LEU A 97 -3.66 -10.46 9.45
C LEU A 97 -3.13 -11.54 8.48
N LEU A 98 -3.56 -11.44 7.24
CA LEU A 98 -2.99 -12.16 6.10
C LEU A 98 -2.35 -11.15 5.15
N SER A 99 -1.03 -11.03 5.16
CA SER A 99 -0.29 -10.08 4.34
C SER A 99 0.64 -10.81 3.39
N MET A 100 0.44 -10.57 2.10
CA MET A 100 1.22 -11.16 1.02
C MET A 100 1.91 -10.07 0.21
N LYS A 101 3.24 -10.14 0.13
CA LYS A 101 4.03 -9.27 -0.75
C LYS A 101 4.83 -10.15 -1.71
N PHE A 102 4.63 -9.97 -2.99
CA PHE A 102 5.16 -10.85 -4.04
C PHE A 102 5.37 -10.10 -5.35
N PHE A 103 6.20 -10.67 -6.22
CA PHE A 103 6.38 -10.15 -7.57
C PHE A 103 5.26 -10.65 -8.50
N LEU A 104 4.78 -9.75 -9.36
CA LEU A 104 3.77 -10.04 -10.38
C LEU A 104 4.39 -10.92 -11.48
N ARG A 105 4.15 -12.21 -11.37
CA ARG A 105 4.60 -13.22 -12.32
C ARG A 105 3.50 -14.23 -12.56
N ASP A 106 3.18 -14.45 -13.80
CA ASP A 106 2.18 -15.34 -14.37
C ASP A 106 1.59 -16.42 -13.40
N ASN A 107 2.06 -17.65 -13.53
CA ASN A 107 1.53 -18.80 -12.77
C ASN A 107 1.78 -18.69 -11.23
N ASP A 108 2.89 -18.10 -10.81
CA ASP A 108 3.20 -17.96 -9.39
C ASP A 108 2.15 -17.07 -8.70
N THR A 109 1.83 -15.95 -9.33
CA THR A 109 0.85 -14.98 -8.83
C THR A 109 -0.54 -15.59 -8.73
N ILE A 110 -0.96 -16.33 -9.75
CA ILE A 110 -2.24 -17.06 -9.77
C ILE A 110 -2.26 -18.11 -8.67
N SER A 111 -1.16 -18.84 -8.46
CA SER A 111 -1.05 -19.84 -7.39
C SER A 111 -1.19 -19.22 -6.00
N ILE A 112 -0.58 -18.06 -5.77
CA ILE A 112 -0.75 -17.27 -4.52
C ILE A 112 -2.21 -16.86 -4.37
N GLY A 113 -2.82 -16.30 -5.42
CA GLY A 113 -4.20 -15.84 -5.39
C GLY A 113 -5.19 -16.97 -5.08
N HIS A 114 -5.03 -18.14 -5.71
CA HIS A 114 -5.87 -19.29 -5.39
C HIS A 114 -5.72 -19.75 -3.94
N ALA A 115 -4.48 -19.83 -3.42
CA ALA A 115 -4.23 -20.20 -2.04
C ALA A 115 -4.88 -19.19 -1.06
N VAL A 116 -4.73 -17.89 -1.32
CA VAL A 116 -5.36 -16.83 -0.50
C VAL A 116 -6.89 -16.89 -0.61
N GLY A 117 -7.44 -17.07 -1.80
CA GLY A 117 -8.89 -17.22 -2.00
C GLY A 117 -9.47 -18.41 -1.23
N GLN A 118 -8.76 -19.54 -1.22
CA GLN A 118 -9.13 -20.71 -0.44
C GLN A 118 -9.10 -20.43 1.07
N ILE A 119 -8.07 -19.71 1.55
CA ILE A 119 -7.98 -19.30 2.97
C ILE A 119 -9.18 -18.44 3.34
N MET A 120 -9.48 -17.42 2.54
CA MET A 120 -10.60 -16.51 2.81
C MET A 120 -11.95 -17.20 2.77
N ALA A 121 -12.09 -18.28 2.00
CA ALA A 121 -13.31 -19.09 1.95
C ALA A 121 -13.46 -20.03 3.16
N THR A 122 -12.35 -20.46 3.77
CA THR A 122 -12.34 -21.48 4.82
C THR A 122 -12.05 -20.95 6.22
N HIS A 123 -11.45 -19.79 6.34
CA HIS A 123 -11.05 -19.17 7.61
C HIS A 123 -11.64 -17.78 7.76
N LYS A 124 -11.89 -17.37 9.00
CA LYS A 124 -12.20 -15.97 9.30
C LYS A 124 -10.92 -15.16 9.20
N VAL A 125 -10.81 -14.29 8.17
CA VAL A 125 -9.70 -13.35 7.97
C VAL A 125 -10.21 -11.94 8.25
N GLU A 126 -9.57 -11.20 9.16
CA GLU A 126 -10.01 -9.84 9.54
C GLU A 126 -9.36 -8.79 8.64
N ILE A 127 -8.07 -8.94 8.35
CA ILE A 127 -7.30 -8.05 7.51
C ILE A 127 -6.57 -8.88 6.46
N ALA A 128 -6.84 -8.62 5.18
CA ALA A 128 -6.16 -9.24 4.06
C ALA A 128 -5.47 -8.17 3.20
N GLN A 129 -4.18 -8.37 2.90
CA GLN A 129 -3.36 -7.38 2.21
C GLN A 129 -2.56 -8.00 1.08
N PHE A 130 -2.57 -7.34 -0.08
CA PHE A 130 -1.63 -7.59 -1.17
C PHE A 130 -0.73 -6.38 -1.39
N ALA A 131 0.58 -6.64 -1.48
CA ALA A 131 1.57 -5.71 -2.00
C ALA A 131 2.22 -6.35 -3.24
N ILE A 132 1.83 -5.88 -4.41
CA ILE A 132 2.22 -6.45 -5.69
C ILE A 132 3.41 -5.67 -6.22
N LEU A 133 4.55 -6.37 -6.37
CA LEU A 133 5.81 -5.83 -6.86
C LEU A 133 5.98 -6.16 -8.35
N THR A 134 6.82 -5.40 -9.02
CA THR A 134 7.25 -5.63 -10.40
C THR A 134 8.77 -5.85 -10.48
N GLU A 135 9.23 -6.62 -11.45
CA GLU A 135 10.63 -7.07 -11.51
C GLU A 135 11.61 -5.98 -11.92
N ALA A 136 11.18 -5.04 -12.75
CA ALA A 136 12.06 -4.03 -13.27
C ALA A 136 12.24 -2.87 -12.27
N HIS A 137 13.48 -2.35 -12.19
CA HIS A 137 13.75 -1.14 -11.40
C HIS A 137 13.07 0.07 -12.07
N TYR A 138 12.38 0.89 -11.29
CA TYR A 138 11.54 2.02 -11.78
C TYR A 138 12.29 2.97 -12.72
N SER A 139 13.61 3.16 -12.54
CA SER A 139 14.44 4.06 -13.36
C SER A 139 14.74 3.54 -14.77
N ARG A 140 14.47 2.28 -15.07
CA ARG A 140 14.72 1.63 -16.36
C ARG A 140 13.45 1.22 -17.10
N ARG A 141 12.27 1.57 -16.58
CA ARG A 141 10.99 1.15 -17.13
C ARG A 141 10.56 2.06 -18.27
N GLY A 142 10.20 1.42 -19.36
CA GLY A 142 9.53 2.05 -20.49
C GLY A 142 8.01 1.91 -20.39
N ASP A 143 7.32 2.56 -21.31
CA ASP A 143 5.86 2.45 -21.46
C ASP A 143 5.39 1.02 -21.70
N ASP A 144 6.16 0.22 -22.44
CA ASP A 144 5.85 -1.18 -22.74
C ASP A 144 5.86 -2.05 -21.47
N ASP A 145 6.75 -1.77 -20.52
CA ASP A 145 6.79 -2.50 -19.25
C ASP A 145 5.52 -2.25 -18.43
N LEU A 146 5.05 -0.99 -18.36
CA LEU A 146 3.82 -0.66 -17.65
C LEU A 146 2.61 -1.38 -18.27
N VAL A 147 2.53 -1.44 -19.60
CA VAL A 147 1.47 -2.17 -20.33
C VAL A 147 1.54 -3.67 -20.04
N TYR A 148 2.74 -4.24 -20.08
CA TYR A 148 2.96 -5.65 -19.79
C TYR A 148 2.50 -6.01 -18.38
N TYR A 149 2.95 -5.26 -17.38
CA TYR A 149 2.55 -5.52 -15.98
C TYR A 149 1.08 -5.23 -15.74
N GLY A 150 0.50 -4.20 -16.35
CA GLY A 150 -0.94 -3.93 -16.26
C GLY A 150 -1.78 -5.09 -16.77
N ARG A 151 -1.41 -5.67 -17.93
CA ARG A 151 -2.06 -6.86 -18.48
C ARG A 151 -1.94 -8.07 -17.56
N ASN A 152 -0.74 -8.35 -17.05
CA ASN A 152 -0.50 -9.49 -16.14
C ASN A 152 -1.29 -9.33 -14.83
N PHE A 153 -1.39 -8.10 -14.32
CA PHE A 153 -2.23 -7.83 -13.15
C PHE A 153 -3.70 -8.13 -13.43
N MET A 154 -4.24 -7.73 -14.57
CA MET A 154 -5.64 -8.01 -14.91
C MET A 154 -5.89 -9.51 -15.10
N LEU A 155 -4.98 -10.26 -15.71
CA LEU A 155 -5.07 -11.73 -15.80
C LEU A 155 -5.10 -12.37 -14.40
N PHE A 156 -4.26 -11.91 -13.49
CA PHE A 156 -4.26 -12.37 -12.10
C PHE A 156 -5.57 -12.02 -11.39
N PHE A 157 -6.03 -10.78 -11.53
CA PHE A 157 -7.27 -10.30 -10.94
C PHE A 157 -8.48 -11.12 -11.39
N GLU A 158 -8.59 -11.38 -12.69
CA GLU A 158 -9.68 -12.15 -13.29
C GLU A 158 -9.63 -13.64 -12.90
N ALA A 159 -8.42 -14.20 -12.75
CA ALA A 159 -8.25 -15.60 -12.33
C ALA A 159 -8.55 -15.84 -10.85
N CYS A 160 -8.47 -14.80 -9.99
CA CYS A 160 -8.50 -14.97 -8.53
C CYS A 160 -9.54 -14.06 -7.82
N PRO A 161 -10.81 -14.00 -8.27
CA PRO A 161 -11.80 -13.08 -7.71
C PRO A 161 -12.05 -13.33 -6.20
N GLY A 162 -11.93 -14.59 -5.73
CA GLY A 162 -12.07 -14.95 -4.33
C GLY A 162 -11.02 -14.31 -3.42
N ALA A 163 -9.80 -14.11 -3.92
CA ALA A 163 -8.74 -13.43 -3.18
C ALA A 163 -9.02 -11.92 -3.10
N PHE A 164 -9.40 -11.31 -4.21
CA PHE A 164 -9.62 -9.87 -4.29
C PHE A 164 -10.87 -9.41 -3.53
N GLY A 165 -11.95 -10.20 -3.52
CA GLY A 165 -13.22 -9.84 -2.89
C GLY A 165 -13.12 -9.59 -1.38
N GLY A 166 -12.17 -10.21 -0.70
CA GLY A 166 -11.94 -10.07 0.75
C GLY A 166 -10.77 -9.15 1.12
N LEU A 167 -10.07 -8.53 0.14
CA LEU A 167 -8.95 -7.64 0.44
C LEU A 167 -9.39 -6.38 1.16
N THR A 168 -8.63 -6.02 2.19
CA THR A 168 -8.77 -4.77 2.93
C THR A 168 -7.68 -3.77 2.59
N CYS A 169 -6.53 -4.22 2.08
CA CYS A 169 -5.44 -3.37 1.64
C CYS A 169 -4.84 -3.89 0.33
N LEU A 170 -4.71 -3.00 -0.66
CA LEU A 170 -4.13 -3.30 -1.97
C LEU A 170 -3.07 -2.25 -2.31
N LYS A 171 -1.83 -2.71 -2.52
CA LYS A 171 -0.71 -1.88 -2.96
C LYS A 171 -0.26 -2.34 -4.34
N LEU A 172 -0.33 -1.43 -5.29
CA LEU A 172 -0.03 -1.66 -6.71
C LEU A 172 1.12 -0.76 -7.13
N GLN A 173 2.01 -1.29 -7.97
CA GLN A 173 3.08 -0.48 -8.53
C GLN A 173 3.35 -0.81 -9.99
N ASP A 174 3.71 0.24 -10.75
CA ASP A 174 4.22 0.14 -12.12
C ASP A 174 3.26 -0.55 -13.09
N LEU A 175 1.98 -0.15 -13.05
CA LEU A 175 0.92 -0.73 -13.86
C LEU A 175 0.29 0.31 -14.78
N ARG A 176 0.09 -0.06 -16.05
CA ARG A 176 -0.82 0.68 -16.94
C ARG A 176 -2.15 -0.07 -17.04
N PHE A 177 -3.19 0.58 -16.58
CA PHE A 177 -4.55 0.04 -16.59
C PHE A 177 -5.27 0.38 -17.89
N GLY A 178 -6.16 -0.48 -18.34
CA GLY A 178 -7.17 -0.14 -19.31
C GLY A 178 -8.20 0.85 -18.73
N LYS A 179 -9.05 1.40 -19.59
CA LYS A 179 -9.99 2.48 -19.24
C LYS A 179 -10.93 2.16 -18.07
N SER A 180 -11.36 0.90 -17.93
CA SER A 180 -12.30 0.45 -16.89
C SER A 180 -11.68 -0.42 -15.80
N ASP A 181 -10.39 -0.76 -15.92
CA ASP A 181 -9.77 -1.79 -15.05
C ASP A 181 -9.78 -1.38 -13.58
N ILE A 182 -9.42 -0.15 -13.26
CA ILE A 182 -9.41 0.33 -11.87
C ILE A 182 -10.83 0.33 -11.29
N CYS A 183 -11.82 0.73 -12.08
CA CYS A 183 -13.23 0.68 -11.66
C CYS A 183 -13.65 -0.77 -11.35
N ASN A 184 -13.28 -1.73 -12.21
CA ASN A 184 -13.58 -3.15 -12.00
C ASN A 184 -12.91 -3.70 -10.74
N VAL A 185 -11.65 -3.31 -10.49
CA VAL A 185 -10.92 -3.67 -9.26
C VAL A 185 -11.64 -3.14 -8.03
N LEU A 186 -12.03 -1.86 -8.02
CA LEU A 186 -12.74 -1.24 -6.89
C LEU A 186 -14.10 -1.88 -6.66
N LEU A 187 -14.85 -2.19 -7.71
CA LEU A 187 -16.16 -2.87 -7.62
C LEU A 187 -16.04 -4.29 -7.05
N THR A 188 -14.96 -5.00 -7.35
CA THR A 188 -14.73 -6.35 -6.85
C THR A 188 -14.22 -6.35 -5.41
N CYS A 189 -13.30 -5.46 -5.08
CA CYS A 189 -12.66 -5.37 -3.76
C CYS A 189 -13.56 -4.65 -2.74
N LYS A 190 -14.78 -5.13 -2.50
CA LYS A 190 -15.81 -4.45 -1.67
C LYS A 190 -15.39 -4.13 -0.24
N GLN A 191 -14.41 -4.83 0.31
CA GLN A 191 -13.90 -4.65 1.68
C GLN A 191 -12.67 -3.74 1.74
N LEU A 192 -12.26 -3.16 0.61
CA LEU A 192 -11.02 -2.39 0.51
C LEU A 192 -11.10 -1.11 1.37
N LYS A 193 -10.15 -0.98 2.30
CA LYS A 193 -9.99 0.18 3.18
C LYS A 193 -8.79 1.03 2.79
N HIS A 194 -7.73 0.39 2.28
CA HIS A 194 -6.49 1.07 1.92
C HIS A 194 -6.11 0.72 0.49
N LEU A 195 -6.01 1.73 -0.37
CA LEU A 195 -5.50 1.60 -1.74
C LEU A 195 -4.27 2.48 -1.91
N ARG A 196 -3.16 1.87 -2.32
CA ARG A 196 -1.96 2.59 -2.72
C ARG A 196 -1.60 2.25 -4.17
N MET A 197 -1.41 3.27 -4.98
CA MET A 197 -0.88 3.16 -6.34
C MET A 197 0.43 3.94 -6.45
N PHE A 198 1.46 3.28 -6.95
CA PHE A 198 2.78 3.88 -7.19
C PHE A 198 3.16 3.72 -8.64
N ASN A 199 3.51 4.81 -9.31
CA ASN A 199 3.92 4.82 -10.72
C ASN A 199 2.91 4.07 -11.63
N CYS A 200 1.61 4.35 -11.45
CA CYS A 200 0.54 3.76 -12.24
C CYS A 200 -0.09 4.81 -13.16
N ASP A 201 -0.66 4.36 -14.26
CA ASP A 201 -1.44 5.20 -15.17
C ASP A 201 -2.56 4.41 -15.87
N SER A 202 -3.36 5.09 -16.69
CA SER A 202 -4.34 4.49 -17.60
C SER A 202 -4.15 5.02 -19.02
N GLY A 203 -2.90 5.27 -19.40
CA GLY A 203 -2.52 5.92 -20.66
C GLY A 203 -2.42 7.43 -20.54
N VAL A 204 -2.02 8.06 -21.63
CA VAL A 204 -1.77 9.50 -21.69
C VAL A 204 -3.05 10.28 -21.42
N TRP A 205 -2.99 11.24 -20.47
CA TRP A 205 -4.10 12.14 -20.14
C TRP A 205 -5.35 11.48 -19.55
N ALA A 206 -5.26 10.27 -19.00
CA ALA A 206 -6.38 9.59 -18.38
C ALA A 206 -6.85 10.30 -17.10
N THR A 207 -8.15 10.24 -16.87
CA THR A 207 -8.79 10.66 -15.62
C THR A 207 -9.06 9.43 -14.78
N LEU A 208 -8.57 9.41 -13.55
CA LEU A 208 -8.88 8.39 -12.56
C LEU A 208 -10.15 8.79 -11.81
N GLN A 209 -11.17 7.96 -11.89
CA GLN A 209 -12.40 8.08 -11.10
C GLN A 209 -12.36 7.09 -9.96
N VAL A 210 -12.62 7.55 -8.73
CA VAL A 210 -12.62 6.72 -7.52
C VAL A 210 -13.96 6.84 -6.83
N GLU A 211 -14.63 5.70 -6.71
CA GLU A 211 -15.88 5.54 -5.99
C GLU A 211 -15.80 4.24 -5.18
N HIS A 212 -15.99 4.30 -3.84
CA HIS A 212 -15.90 3.12 -3.00
C HIS A 212 -16.46 3.36 -1.59
N LEU A 213 -17.32 2.46 -1.11
CA LEU A 213 -18.05 2.65 0.15
C LEU A 213 -17.20 2.42 1.42
N GLN A 214 -16.12 1.68 1.34
CA GLN A 214 -15.32 1.28 2.51
C GLN A 214 -13.92 1.91 2.54
N LEU A 215 -13.49 2.56 1.47
CA LEU A 215 -12.14 3.11 1.36
C LEU A 215 -11.95 4.23 2.39
N SER A 216 -10.95 4.06 3.27
CA SER A 216 -10.58 5.00 4.33
C SER A 216 -9.27 5.73 4.03
N GLU A 217 -8.37 5.11 3.26
CA GLU A 217 -7.08 5.67 2.90
C GLU A 217 -6.80 5.48 1.40
N LEU A 218 -6.41 6.55 0.73
CA LEU A 218 -6.04 6.56 -0.68
C LEU A 218 -4.68 7.23 -0.87
N GLU A 219 -3.70 6.47 -1.37
CA GLU A 219 -2.39 6.99 -1.74
C GLU A 219 -2.16 6.86 -3.24
N ILE A 220 -1.87 7.96 -3.91
CA ILE A 220 -1.51 8.04 -5.33
C ILE A 220 -0.13 8.69 -5.41
N VAL A 221 0.90 7.92 -5.78
CA VAL A 221 2.30 8.36 -5.73
C VAL A 221 2.95 8.21 -7.09
N ASN A 222 3.51 9.29 -7.62
CA ASN A 222 4.19 9.33 -8.93
C ASN A 222 3.35 8.76 -10.09
N CYS A 223 2.04 8.85 -10.01
CA CYS A 223 1.12 8.35 -11.02
C CYS A 223 0.85 9.39 -12.12
N SER A 224 0.75 8.95 -13.39
CA SER A 224 0.60 9.83 -14.54
C SER A 224 -0.86 10.09 -14.94
N PHE A 225 -1.75 10.28 -13.95
CA PHE A 225 -3.12 10.70 -14.21
C PHE A 225 -3.19 12.21 -14.45
N ARG A 226 -3.95 12.61 -15.47
CA ARG A 226 -4.25 14.03 -15.71
C ARG A 226 -5.09 14.63 -14.60
N LYS A 227 -6.08 13.86 -14.13
CA LYS A 227 -7.02 14.28 -13.10
C LYS A 227 -7.46 13.07 -12.27
N VAL A 228 -7.59 13.27 -10.98
CA VAL A 228 -8.24 12.32 -10.06
C VAL A 228 -9.58 12.92 -9.64
N VAL A 229 -10.66 12.17 -9.78
CA VAL A 229 -12.00 12.55 -9.38
C VAL A 229 -12.48 11.60 -8.28
N LEU A 230 -12.61 12.12 -7.07
CA LEU A 230 -13.22 11.41 -5.95
C LEU A 230 -14.74 11.59 -6.07
N ILE A 231 -15.48 10.55 -6.45
CA ILE A 231 -16.92 10.65 -6.72
C ILE A 231 -17.70 10.55 -5.41
N SER A 232 -17.62 9.38 -4.75
CA SER A 232 -18.28 9.10 -3.49
C SER A 232 -17.43 8.16 -2.65
N LEU A 233 -16.89 8.69 -1.57
CA LEU A 233 -15.98 8.00 -0.65
C LEU A 233 -16.37 8.33 0.80
N PRO A 234 -17.51 7.82 1.28
CA PRO A 234 -18.10 8.25 2.55
C PRO A 234 -17.26 7.93 3.78
N LYS A 235 -16.27 7.04 3.66
CA LYS A 235 -15.35 6.65 4.74
C LYS A 235 -13.93 7.14 4.56
N LEU A 236 -13.62 7.89 3.51
CA LEU A 236 -12.27 8.37 3.27
C LEU A 236 -11.88 9.41 4.31
N THR A 237 -10.85 9.10 5.11
CA THR A 237 -10.30 9.97 6.14
C THR A 237 -8.96 10.56 5.74
N GLN A 238 -8.19 9.83 4.92
CA GLN A 238 -6.84 10.23 4.55
C GLN A 238 -6.62 10.08 3.05
N MET A 239 -6.04 11.11 2.45
CA MET A 239 -5.64 11.10 1.05
C MET A 239 -4.24 11.67 0.89
N ALA A 240 -3.38 10.95 0.15
CA ALA A 240 -2.08 11.42 -0.30
C ALA A 240 -2.01 11.39 -1.83
N PHE A 241 -1.57 12.51 -2.43
CA PHE A 241 -1.35 12.61 -3.86
C PHE A 241 0.01 13.25 -4.12
N HIS A 242 1.01 12.41 -4.40
CA HIS A 242 2.39 12.82 -4.55
C HIS A 242 2.90 12.68 -5.98
N GLY A 243 3.78 13.58 -6.39
CA GLY A 243 4.43 13.53 -7.69
C GLY A 243 3.50 13.84 -8.87
N TRP A 244 2.46 14.58 -8.62
CA TRP A 244 1.50 14.99 -9.65
C TRP A 244 2.12 16.01 -10.63
N ILE A 245 1.87 15.79 -11.93
CA ILE A 245 2.37 16.63 -13.02
C ILE A 245 1.17 17.10 -13.85
N ALA A 246 0.51 18.18 -13.48
CA ALA A 246 -0.56 18.73 -14.27
C ALA A 246 -0.55 20.26 -14.25
N PHE A 247 -0.89 20.83 -15.40
CA PHE A 247 -1.07 22.28 -15.55
C PHE A 247 -2.48 22.77 -15.15
N GLN A 248 -3.37 21.85 -14.77
CA GLN A 248 -4.77 22.09 -14.39
C GLN A 248 -5.02 21.48 -13.02
N ASP A 249 -6.19 21.78 -12.42
CA ASP A 249 -6.59 21.20 -11.14
C ASP A 249 -6.60 19.66 -11.22
N PRO A 250 -5.68 18.98 -10.51
CA PRO A 250 -5.46 17.55 -10.69
C PRO A 250 -6.45 16.72 -9.92
N LEU A 251 -7.14 17.32 -8.96
CA LEU A 251 -8.06 16.66 -8.06
C LEU A 251 -9.41 17.36 -8.07
N SER A 252 -10.47 16.57 -8.09
CA SER A 252 -11.84 17.03 -7.91
C SER A 252 -12.44 16.22 -6.78
N VAL A 253 -12.91 16.90 -5.74
CA VAL A 253 -13.50 16.27 -4.56
C VAL A 253 -15.02 16.35 -4.67
N GLY A 254 -15.67 15.18 -4.67
CA GLY A 254 -17.13 15.04 -4.61
C GLY A 254 -17.62 14.79 -3.19
N ASP A 255 -18.40 13.72 -2.98
CA ASP A 255 -18.94 13.36 -1.67
C ASP A 255 -17.89 12.61 -0.83
N VAL A 256 -17.16 13.38 0.00
CA VAL A 256 -16.08 12.87 0.88
C VAL A 256 -16.19 13.51 2.27
N PRO A 257 -17.26 13.21 3.01
CA PRO A 257 -17.62 13.98 4.24
C PRO A 257 -16.65 13.79 5.40
N LEU A 258 -15.89 12.69 5.45
CA LEU A 258 -14.99 12.36 6.56
C LEU A 258 -13.50 12.64 6.25
N LEU A 259 -13.19 13.35 5.16
CA LEU A 259 -11.81 13.64 4.79
C LEU A 259 -11.15 14.59 5.80
N GLU A 260 -10.24 14.06 6.60
CA GLU A 260 -9.55 14.81 7.66
C GLU A 260 -8.12 15.21 7.29
N THR A 261 -7.41 14.33 6.57
CA THR A 261 -5.99 14.50 6.24
C THR A 261 -5.78 14.48 4.75
N VAL A 262 -5.14 15.52 4.22
CA VAL A 262 -4.76 15.64 2.82
C VAL A 262 -3.28 15.97 2.71
N ASP A 263 -2.53 15.15 1.97
CA ASP A 263 -1.12 15.35 1.67
C ASP A 263 -0.92 15.48 0.15
N LEU A 264 -0.56 16.67 -0.31
CA LEU A 264 -0.39 16.98 -1.72
C LEU A 264 1.05 17.41 -1.97
N THR A 265 1.77 16.69 -2.84
CA THR A 265 3.09 17.06 -3.29
C THR A 265 3.09 17.25 -4.80
N ASN A 266 3.32 18.48 -5.24
CA ASN A 266 3.41 18.82 -6.65
C ASN A 266 4.85 18.98 -7.10
N VAL A 267 5.12 18.51 -8.29
CA VAL A 267 6.42 18.59 -8.95
C VAL A 267 6.52 19.81 -9.87
N CYS A 268 5.40 20.40 -10.27
CA CYS A 268 5.33 21.54 -11.18
C CYS A 268 4.14 22.44 -10.82
N LEU A 269 4.38 23.47 -10.02
CA LEU A 269 3.50 24.63 -10.05
C LEU A 269 4.05 25.57 -11.14
N SER A 270 3.38 25.61 -12.30
CA SER A 270 3.57 26.73 -13.19
C SER A 270 3.06 27.99 -12.48
N SER A 271 3.83 29.06 -12.55
CA SER A 271 3.62 30.35 -11.88
C SER A 271 2.27 31.04 -12.16
N HIS A 272 1.34 30.41 -12.83
CA HIS A 272 0.16 31.07 -13.41
C HIS A 272 -1.20 30.63 -12.87
N LYS A 273 -1.28 29.59 -11.99
CA LYS A 273 -2.54 29.26 -11.32
C LYS A 273 -2.32 28.98 -9.84
N MET A 274 -2.70 29.91 -9.03
CA MET A 274 -2.91 29.66 -7.61
C MET A 274 -4.15 28.77 -7.45
N VAL A 275 -3.96 27.53 -7.00
CA VAL A 275 -5.09 26.67 -6.57
C VAL A 275 -5.73 27.38 -5.37
N LYS A 276 -6.96 27.80 -5.52
CA LYS A 276 -7.72 28.34 -4.38
C LYS A 276 -8.16 27.17 -3.51
N LEU A 277 -7.41 26.97 -2.43
CA LEU A 277 -7.66 25.88 -1.48
C LEU A 277 -9.12 25.88 -0.98
N SER A 278 -9.74 27.06 -0.84
CA SER A 278 -11.14 27.19 -0.47
C SER A 278 -12.14 26.63 -1.50
N GLU A 279 -11.83 26.71 -2.79
CA GLU A 279 -12.65 26.09 -3.84
C GLU A 279 -12.44 24.57 -3.90
N PHE A 280 -11.24 24.15 -3.59
CA PHE A 280 -10.82 22.76 -3.65
C PHE A 280 -11.27 21.93 -2.44
N LEU A 281 -11.19 22.51 -1.24
CA LEU A 281 -11.54 21.87 0.02
C LEU A 281 -12.90 22.31 0.55
N GLY A 282 -13.60 23.19 -0.17
CA GLY A 282 -14.91 23.67 0.21
C GLY A 282 -15.90 22.53 0.37
N GLY A 283 -16.44 22.35 1.57
CA GLY A 283 -17.38 21.27 1.90
C GLY A 283 -16.72 20.01 2.49
N THR A 284 -15.40 20.01 2.72
CA THR A 284 -14.69 18.92 3.40
C THR A 284 -14.37 19.28 4.86
N SER A 285 -14.19 18.25 5.72
CA SER A 285 -13.80 18.40 7.13
C SER A 285 -12.28 18.33 7.33
N VAL A 286 -11.47 18.74 6.34
CA VAL A 286 -10.02 18.67 6.38
C VAL A 286 -9.44 19.45 7.56
N ARG A 287 -8.73 18.76 8.45
CA ARG A 287 -8.04 19.33 9.61
C ARG A 287 -6.54 19.43 9.42
N ASN A 288 -5.97 18.46 8.69
CA ASN A 288 -4.54 18.36 8.44
C ASN A 288 -4.26 18.47 6.95
N LEU A 289 -3.63 19.56 6.53
CA LEU A 289 -3.20 19.75 5.16
C LEU A 289 -1.68 19.85 5.10
N ARG A 290 -1.06 18.92 4.35
CA ARG A 290 0.35 18.98 4.02
C ARG A 290 0.51 19.35 2.56
N LEU A 291 1.30 20.35 2.28
CA LEU A 291 1.63 20.78 0.93
C LEU A 291 3.15 20.70 0.72
N GLY A 292 3.57 19.94 -0.28
CA GLY A 292 4.95 19.88 -0.73
C GLY A 292 5.08 20.47 -2.13
N PHE A 293 6.12 21.28 -2.34
CA PHE A 293 6.41 21.89 -3.63
C PHE A 293 7.87 21.59 -4.02
N GLU A 294 8.06 20.94 -5.15
CA GLU A 294 9.40 20.80 -5.74
C GLU A 294 9.70 22.00 -6.62
N SER A 295 10.92 22.55 -6.50
CA SER A 295 11.32 23.74 -7.29
C SER A 295 11.40 23.41 -8.79
N GLU A 296 11.05 24.38 -9.64
CA GLU A 296 10.99 24.27 -11.11
C GLU A 296 12.29 23.79 -11.81
N LYS A 297 13.44 23.88 -11.16
CA LYS A 297 14.73 23.49 -11.75
C LYS A 297 14.85 21.99 -12.06
N VAL A 298 14.02 21.14 -11.43
CA VAL A 298 14.06 19.69 -11.64
C VAL A 298 13.17 19.24 -12.80
N SER A 299 12.21 20.06 -13.23
CA SER A 299 11.13 19.65 -14.13
C SER A 299 11.52 19.60 -15.62
N ARG A 300 12.63 20.21 -16.04
CA ARG A 300 13.01 20.26 -17.48
C ARG A 300 13.63 18.97 -18.03
N HIS A 301 13.94 17.98 -17.19
CA HIS A 301 14.64 16.75 -17.62
C HIS A 301 13.92 15.44 -17.23
N ARG A 302 12.62 15.45 -17.11
CA ARG A 302 11.83 14.22 -16.84
C ARG A 302 11.57 13.35 -18.06
N CYS A 303 12.30 13.51 -19.11
CA CYS A 303 12.57 12.42 -20.02
C CYS A 303 13.95 11.89 -19.61
N PHE A 304 14.01 10.83 -18.80
CA PHE A 304 15.24 10.07 -18.55
C PHE A 304 16.40 10.82 -17.84
N ALA A 305 16.49 10.84 -16.52
CA ALA A 305 17.72 10.58 -15.80
C ALA A 305 17.66 10.94 -14.30
N SER A 306 18.19 10.03 -13.48
CA SER A 306 18.84 10.19 -12.17
C SER A 306 18.46 11.39 -11.29
N TYR A 307 17.84 11.09 -10.17
CA TYR A 307 17.53 12.05 -9.11
C TYR A 307 18.78 12.53 -8.39
N GLY A 308 19.13 13.78 -8.67
CA GLY A 308 19.92 14.60 -7.74
C GLY A 308 18.92 15.35 -6.85
N VAL A 309 18.94 15.07 -5.56
CA VAL A 309 18.12 15.75 -4.55
C VAL A 309 18.58 17.20 -4.43
N THR A 310 17.72 18.15 -4.80
CA THR A 310 17.93 19.56 -4.47
C THR A 310 16.68 20.11 -3.79
N SER A 311 16.82 20.45 -2.52
CA SER A 311 15.95 21.22 -1.61
C SER A 311 14.43 21.10 -1.83
N PHE A 312 13.80 20.32 -0.96
CA PHE A 312 12.36 20.29 -0.76
C PHE A 312 11.95 21.34 0.26
N SER A 313 10.95 22.15 -0.03
CA SER A 313 10.26 22.96 0.97
C SER A 313 8.92 22.31 1.26
N THR A 314 8.78 21.67 2.41
CA THR A 314 7.51 21.08 2.88
C THR A 314 6.89 22.03 3.90
N TYR A 315 5.65 22.41 3.66
CA TYR A 315 4.87 23.21 4.59
C TYR A 315 3.76 22.35 5.21
N ILE A 316 3.72 22.27 6.52
CA ILE A 316 2.62 21.65 7.26
C ILE A 316 1.69 22.78 7.68
N ILE A 317 0.49 22.80 7.11
CA ILE A 317 -0.55 23.76 7.48
C ILE A 317 -1.58 22.99 8.28
N THR A 318 -1.64 23.24 9.60
CA THR A 318 -2.70 22.72 10.45
C THR A 318 -3.82 23.76 10.49
N CYS A 319 -4.93 23.45 9.84
CA CYS A 319 -6.12 24.30 9.92
C CYS A 319 -6.90 23.90 11.18
N LEU A 320 -6.85 24.72 12.21
CA LEU A 320 -7.74 24.61 13.36
C LEU A 320 -9.09 25.20 12.94
N PHE A 321 -10.01 24.37 12.48
CA PHE A 321 -11.41 24.75 12.37
C PHE A 321 -12.07 24.49 13.72
N ASP A 322 -12.31 25.57 14.52
CA ASP A 322 -13.20 25.49 15.67
C ASP A 322 -14.63 25.24 15.17
N ALA A 323 -15.16 24.08 15.47
CA ALA A 323 -16.51 23.64 15.09
C ALA A 323 -17.60 24.24 15.95
N ASP A 324 -17.30 25.17 16.87
CA ASP A 324 -18.25 25.79 17.83
C ASP A 324 -18.29 27.31 17.71
N LEU A 325 -18.83 27.83 16.60
CA LEU A 325 -19.36 29.22 16.64
C LEU A 325 -20.49 29.36 15.61
N GLY A 326 -21.67 28.93 16.02
CA GLY A 326 -22.91 29.49 15.47
C GLY A 326 -23.04 30.92 15.94
N ALA A 327 -22.68 31.89 15.11
CA ALA A 327 -23.19 33.26 15.11
C ALA A 327 -22.48 34.09 14.04
N THR A 328 -23.27 34.69 13.17
CA THR A 328 -23.05 35.91 12.37
C THR A 328 -21.61 36.43 12.26
N ARG A 329 -20.97 36.22 11.14
CA ARG A 329 -19.68 36.85 10.80
C ARG A 329 -19.86 38.05 9.89
N THR A 330 -19.40 39.17 10.39
CA THR A 330 -18.98 40.33 9.62
C THR A 330 -17.62 40.04 8.98
N SER A 331 -17.46 40.47 7.76
CA SER A 331 -16.24 40.39 6.95
C SER A 331 -15.04 41.00 7.66
N ASP A 332 -14.03 40.23 8.02
CA ASP A 332 -12.60 40.51 8.20
C ASP A 332 -11.99 39.74 9.40
N GLU A 333 -11.99 38.43 9.35
CA GLU A 333 -11.11 37.66 10.23
C GLU A 333 -10.38 36.59 9.43
N THR A 334 -9.08 36.83 9.22
CA THR A 334 -8.13 35.86 8.69
C THR A 334 -8.01 34.71 9.66
N ALA A 335 -8.44 33.51 9.23
CA ALA A 335 -8.16 32.26 9.93
C ALA A 335 -6.64 32.12 10.17
N GLY A 336 -6.26 31.99 11.45
CA GLY A 336 -4.85 31.89 11.83
C GLY A 336 -4.19 30.62 11.25
N ILE A 337 -3.43 30.79 10.19
CA ILE A 337 -2.63 29.72 9.60
C ILE A 337 -1.30 29.67 10.38
N ARG A 338 -1.09 28.59 11.15
CA ARG A 338 0.24 28.31 11.71
C ARG A 338 1.03 27.47 10.71
N VAL A 339 2.07 28.06 10.15
CA VAL A 339 3.04 27.38 9.28
C VAL A 339 4.21 26.92 10.17
N LEU A 340 4.38 25.62 10.31
CA LEU A 340 5.54 25.05 11.00
C LEU A 340 6.49 24.44 9.95
N PRO A 341 7.81 24.76 9.99
CA PRO A 341 8.77 24.08 9.15
C PRO A 341 8.88 22.61 9.58
N ALA A 342 8.78 21.70 8.63
CA ALA A 342 8.95 20.28 8.90
C ALA A 342 10.42 19.97 9.12
N ASN A 343 10.80 19.58 10.33
CA ASN A 343 12.09 18.92 10.58
C ASN A 343 12.04 17.51 9.97
N PHE A 344 13.04 17.21 9.16
CA PHE A 344 13.20 15.92 8.50
C PHE A 344 13.15 14.76 9.52
N CYS A 345 12.15 13.90 9.43
CA CYS A 345 12.27 12.51 9.83
C CYS A 345 12.64 11.72 8.58
N ALA A 346 13.90 11.31 8.48
CA ALA A 346 14.36 10.35 7.51
C ALA A 346 13.69 9.00 7.83
N TYR A 347 12.89 8.49 6.90
CA TYR A 347 12.48 7.09 6.93
C TYR A 347 13.54 6.28 6.20
N GLY A 348 14.29 5.47 6.96
CA GLY A 348 15.15 4.39 6.48
C GLY A 348 14.33 3.19 5.96
#